data_55355ad0c4e4e0913c2dfc549b488368
#
_entry.id   55355ad0c4e4e0913c2dfc549b488368
#
_cell.length_a   1.000
_cell.length_b   1.000
_cell.length_c   1.000
_cell.angle_alpha   90.00
_cell.angle_beta   90.00
_cell.angle_gamma   90.00
#
_symmetry.space_group_name_H-M   'P 1'
#
loop_
_entity.id
_entity.type
_entity.pdbx_description
1 polymer ?
#
loop_
_entity_poly.entity_id
_entity_poly.type
_entity_poly.pdbx_seq_one_letter_code
_entity_poly.pdbx_strand_id
1 'polypeptide(L)'
;TVDAAQWSLENRVTTSTPPTLLLAADDDCSVPSVNSVLFYEALKRNGVKGCTLHIYPSGGHGGALDPDHIYRPQWRADILDWLATLPKNSRN
;
A
#
# COMPACT_ATOMS: atom_id res chain seq x y z
N THR A 1 3.57 -27.83 -1.87
CA THR A 1 2.86 -26.59 -1.52
C THR A 1 3.82 -25.45 -1.35
N VAL A 2 3.42 -24.29 -1.79
CA VAL A 2 4.23 -23.09 -1.64
C VAL A 2 4.19 -22.63 -0.21
N ASP A 3 5.36 -22.32 0.35
CA ASP A 3 5.45 -21.74 1.68
C ASP A 3 4.82 -20.34 1.68
N ALA A 4 3.85 -20.11 2.55
CA ALA A 4 3.17 -18.83 2.66
C ALA A 4 4.16 -17.68 2.88
N ALA A 5 5.20 -17.90 3.66
CA ALA A 5 6.21 -16.88 3.93
C ALA A 5 6.97 -16.48 2.66
N GLN A 6 7.12 -17.39 1.70
CA GLN A 6 7.79 -17.14 0.43
C GLN A 6 7.02 -16.14 -0.43
N TRP A 7 5.69 -16.14 -0.30
CA TRP A 7 4.81 -15.29 -1.08
C TRP A 7 4.32 -14.06 -0.31
N SER A 8 4.69 -13.93 0.95
CA SER A 8 4.36 -12.74 1.73
C SER A 8 5.28 -11.59 1.36
N LEU A 9 4.71 -10.52 0.85
CA LEU A 9 5.47 -9.37 0.39
C LEU A 9 6.24 -8.68 1.52
N GLU A 10 5.72 -8.73 2.75
CA GLU A 10 6.39 -8.13 3.91
C GLU A 10 7.77 -8.75 4.18
N ASN A 11 7.97 -9.99 3.76
CA ASN A 11 9.27 -10.67 3.92
C ASN A 11 10.29 -10.25 2.84
N ARG A 12 9.86 -9.48 1.85
CA ARG A 12 10.73 -9.00 0.79
C ARG A 12 11.20 -7.57 0.99
N VAL A 13 10.72 -6.92 2.04
CA VAL A 13 11.14 -5.56 2.36
C VAL A 13 12.57 -5.57 2.86
N THR A 14 13.37 -4.64 2.35
CA THR A 14 14.75 -4.44 2.79
C THR A 14 14.96 -2.97 3.11
N THR A 15 16.16 -2.63 3.60
CA THR A 15 16.53 -1.24 3.84
C THR A 15 16.62 -0.42 2.55
N SER A 16 16.66 -1.09 1.40
CA SER A 16 16.71 -0.44 0.08
C SER A 16 15.35 -0.31 -0.59
N THR A 17 14.29 -0.79 0.05
CA THR A 17 12.95 -0.66 -0.50
C THR A 17 12.59 0.83 -0.62
N PRO A 18 12.06 1.27 -1.78
CA PRO A 18 11.69 2.68 -1.96
C PRO A 18 10.47 3.07 -1.14
N PRO A 19 10.23 4.37 -0.95
CA PRO A 19 9.00 4.84 -0.34
C PRO A 19 7.78 4.20 -0.99
N THR A 20 6.82 3.78 -0.18
CA THR A 20 5.71 2.96 -0.64
C THR A 20 4.38 3.51 -0.13
N LEU A 21 3.40 3.56 -1.01
CA LEU A 21 2.02 3.87 -0.68
C LEU A 21 1.21 2.58 -0.74
N LEU A 22 0.46 2.31 0.31
CA LEU A 22 -0.41 1.15 0.41
C LEU A 22 -1.87 1.59 0.53
N LEU A 23 -2.72 1.06 -0.33
CA LEU A 23 -4.16 1.30 -0.29
C LEU A 23 -4.86 -0.04 -0.13
N ALA A 24 -5.80 -0.13 0.79
CA ALA A 24 -6.54 -1.35 1.04
C ALA A 24 -7.98 -1.04 1.39
N ALA A 25 -8.86 -2.01 1.20
CA ALA A 25 -10.25 -1.95 1.65
C ALA A 25 -10.43 -2.94 2.80
N ASP A 26 -11.11 -2.48 3.84
CA ASP A 26 -11.33 -3.31 5.04
C ASP A 26 -12.16 -4.56 4.73
N ASP A 27 -13.02 -4.48 3.72
CA ASP A 27 -13.89 -5.59 3.31
C ASP A 27 -13.30 -6.45 2.18
N ASP A 28 -12.02 -6.32 1.86
CA ASP A 28 -11.38 -7.13 0.83
C ASP A 28 -11.25 -8.57 1.32
N CYS A 29 -11.99 -9.49 0.69
CA CYS A 29 -11.98 -10.91 1.04
C CYS A 29 -10.90 -11.69 0.29
N SER A 30 -10.40 -11.16 -0.81
CA SER A 30 -9.36 -11.83 -1.60
C SER A 30 -7.98 -11.62 -1.01
N VAL A 31 -7.68 -10.38 -0.64
CA VAL A 31 -6.41 -10.03 0.02
C VAL A 31 -6.76 -9.20 1.25
N PRO A 32 -6.84 -9.82 2.42
CA PRO A 32 -7.23 -9.12 3.63
C PRO A 32 -6.35 -7.90 3.91
N SER A 33 -6.96 -6.82 4.38
CA SER A 33 -6.26 -5.56 4.63
C SER A 33 -5.11 -5.71 5.65
N VAL A 34 -5.17 -6.73 6.50
CA VAL A 34 -4.08 -7.00 7.45
C VAL A 34 -2.76 -7.25 6.73
N ASN A 35 -2.79 -7.76 5.49
CA ASN A 35 -1.56 -7.94 4.71
C ASN A 35 -0.88 -6.60 4.43
N SER A 36 -1.66 -5.55 4.17
CA SER A 36 -1.11 -4.21 4.00
C SER A 36 -0.53 -3.66 5.29
N VAL A 37 -1.17 -3.96 6.43
CA VAL A 37 -0.65 -3.57 7.74
C VAL A 37 0.70 -4.24 8.02
N LEU A 38 0.80 -5.54 7.73
CA LEU A 38 2.05 -6.28 7.92
C LEU A 38 3.15 -5.75 7.01
N PHE A 39 2.80 -5.42 5.77
CA PHE A 39 3.75 -4.84 4.84
C PHE A 39 4.24 -3.48 5.35
N TYR A 40 3.32 -2.63 5.81
CA TYR A 40 3.68 -1.34 6.37
C TYR A 40 4.60 -1.48 7.58
N GLU A 41 4.29 -2.42 8.46
CA GLU A 41 5.15 -2.69 9.63
C GLU A 41 6.56 -3.07 9.19
N ALA A 42 6.68 -3.94 8.17
CA ALA A 42 7.97 -4.35 7.65
C ALA A 42 8.76 -3.16 7.07
N LEU A 43 8.06 -2.24 6.39
CA LEU A 43 8.68 -1.02 5.89
C LEU A 43 9.27 -0.21 7.04
N LYS A 44 8.51 -0.07 8.13
CA LYS A 44 8.97 0.72 9.28
C LYS A 44 10.13 0.03 10.00
N ARG A 45 10.09 -1.29 10.14
CA ARG A 45 11.19 -2.04 10.75
C ARG A 45 12.49 -1.92 9.96
N ASN A 46 12.39 -1.78 8.66
CA ASN A 46 13.57 -1.63 7.79
C ASN A 46 13.97 -0.17 7.57
N GLY A 47 13.35 0.75 8.28
CA GLY A 47 13.73 2.16 8.22
C GLY A 47 13.38 2.86 6.92
N VAL A 48 12.46 2.31 6.13
CA VAL A 48 12.01 2.95 4.88
C VAL A 48 11.17 4.17 5.24
N LYS A 49 11.57 5.33 4.71
CA LYS A 49 10.89 6.60 4.98
C LYS A 49 9.92 6.93 3.85
N GLY A 50 8.95 7.80 4.15
CA GLY A 50 8.02 8.27 3.13
C GLY A 50 6.93 7.28 2.80
N CYS A 51 6.66 6.32 3.68
CA CYS A 51 5.62 5.32 3.47
C CYS A 51 4.31 5.75 4.10
N THR A 52 3.20 5.35 3.50
CA THR A 52 1.89 5.60 4.07
C THR A 52 0.95 4.43 3.79
N LEU A 53 -0.06 4.29 4.62
CA LEU A 53 -1.07 3.23 4.51
C LEU A 53 -2.45 3.85 4.72
N HIS A 54 -3.35 3.59 3.77
CA HIS A 54 -4.75 3.99 3.88
C HIS A 54 -5.61 2.75 3.77
N ILE A 55 -6.50 2.55 4.73
CA ILE A 55 -7.48 1.46 4.71
C ILE A 55 -8.87 2.10 4.67
N TYR A 56 -9.60 1.84 3.59
CA TYR A 56 -10.95 2.39 3.41
C TYR A 56 -11.99 1.37 3.90
N PRO A 57 -13.14 1.84 4.41
CA PRO A 57 -14.12 0.94 5.03
C PRO A 57 -14.67 -0.15 4.10
N SER A 58 -14.72 0.12 2.79
CA SER A 58 -15.28 -0.82 1.83
C SER A 58 -14.65 -0.60 0.46
N GLY A 59 -15.07 -1.37 -0.53
CA GLY A 59 -14.60 -1.24 -1.90
C GLY A 59 -14.11 -2.54 -2.50
N GLY A 60 -13.89 -3.55 -1.71
CA GLY A 60 -13.47 -4.86 -2.19
C GLY A 60 -12.07 -4.86 -2.79
N HIS A 61 -11.79 -5.88 -3.61
CA HIS A 61 -10.49 -6.08 -4.23
C HIS A 61 -10.40 -5.37 -5.57
N GLY A 62 -9.26 -4.72 -5.82
CA GLY A 62 -9.00 -4.12 -7.13
C GLY A 62 -9.77 -2.85 -7.41
N GLY A 63 -10.37 -2.23 -6.40
CA GLY A 63 -11.20 -1.05 -6.57
C GLY A 63 -10.48 0.14 -7.20
N ALA A 64 -9.17 0.20 -7.11
CA ALA A 64 -8.40 1.30 -7.68
C ALA A 64 -8.52 1.39 -9.21
N LEU A 65 -8.91 0.29 -9.87
CA LEU A 65 -9.09 0.25 -11.32
C LEU A 65 -10.54 0.58 -11.74
N ASP A 66 -11.45 0.74 -10.79
CA ASP A 66 -12.85 1.00 -11.06
C ASP A 66 -13.11 2.50 -11.00
N PRO A 67 -13.49 3.15 -12.13
CA PRO A 67 -13.77 4.58 -12.14
C PRO A 67 -14.96 4.99 -11.27
N ASP A 68 -15.85 4.05 -10.95
CA ASP A 68 -17.02 4.29 -10.14
C ASP A 68 -16.84 3.88 -8.68
N HIS A 69 -15.61 3.60 -8.26
CA HIS A 69 -15.32 3.19 -6.89
C HIS A 69 -15.77 4.27 -5.90
N ILE A 70 -16.46 3.84 -4.83
CA ILE A 70 -17.06 4.76 -3.85
C ILE A 70 -16.03 5.70 -3.20
N TYR A 71 -14.80 5.22 -3.02
CA TYR A 71 -13.73 6.02 -2.39
C TYR A 71 -12.74 6.60 -3.41
N ARG A 72 -13.11 6.63 -4.70
CA ARG A 72 -12.21 7.15 -5.73
C ARG A 72 -11.71 8.57 -5.44
N PRO A 73 -12.56 9.52 -5.04
CA PRO A 73 -12.06 10.87 -4.74
C PRO A 73 -11.03 10.86 -3.61
N GLN A 74 -11.26 10.07 -2.59
CA GLN A 74 -10.38 9.99 -1.42
C GLN A 74 -9.05 9.34 -1.77
N TRP A 75 -9.05 8.14 -2.36
CA TRP A 75 -7.78 7.48 -2.64
C TRP A 75 -7.00 8.20 -3.75
N ARG A 76 -7.69 8.85 -4.68
CA ARG A 76 -6.99 9.66 -5.69
C ARG A 76 -6.28 10.84 -5.03
N ALA A 77 -6.95 11.54 -4.14
CA ALA A 77 -6.33 12.65 -3.40
C ALA A 77 -5.16 12.15 -2.56
N ASP A 78 -5.31 11.01 -1.89
CA ASP A 78 -4.27 10.43 -1.06
C ASP A 78 -3.04 10.07 -1.89
N ILE A 79 -3.23 9.50 -3.09
CA ILE A 79 -2.12 9.19 -3.99
C ILE A 79 -1.40 10.46 -4.42
N LEU A 80 -2.14 11.49 -4.82
CA LEU A 80 -1.55 12.74 -5.28
C LEU A 80 -0.78 13.43 -4.17
N ASP A 81 -1.34 13.45 -2.96
CA ASP A 81 -0.68 14.04 -1.80
C ASP A 81 0.61 13.31 -1.48
N TRP A 82 0.59 11.97 -1.51
CA TRP A 82 1.79 11.20 -1.24
C TRP A 82 2.85 11.42 -2.30
N LEU A 83 2.47 11.45 -3.59
CA LEU A 83 3.43 11.70 -4.67
C LEU A 83 4.12 13.05 -4.48
N ALA A 84 3.41 14.04 -3.97
CA ALA A 84 3.98 15.37 -3.71
C ALA A 84 5.03 15.36 -2.61
N THR A 85 5.04 14.33 -1.74
CA THR A 85 6.04 14.23 -0.66
C THR A 85 7.36 13.62 -1.14
N LEU A 86 7.39 13.01 -2.33
CA LEU A 86 8.59 12.36 -2.84
C LEU A 86 9.64 13.39 -3.26
N PRO A 87 10.93 13.08 -3.06
CA PRO A 87 11.99 13.98 -3.52
C PRO A 87 11.91 14.21 -5.01
N LYS A 88 12.08 15.46 -5.45
CA LYS A 88 12.03 15.81 -6.87
C LYS A 88 13.07 15.05 -7.69
N ASN A 89 14.23 14.81 -7.10
CA ASN A 89 15.33 14.11 -7.77
C ASN A 89 14.96 12.70 -8.21
N SER A 90 14.10 12.02 -7.46
CA SER A 90 13.73 10.64 -7.76
C SER A 90 12.75 10.53 -8.92
N ARG A 91 12.26 11.65 -9.46
CA ARG A 91 11.31 11.69 -10.57
C ARG A 91 11.96 12.04 -11.91
N ASN A 92 13.23 12.25 -11.90
CA ASN A 92 13.99 12.59 -13.12
C ASN A 92 14.51 11.34 -13.81
#